data_3db46d8f52818aa2fa405f9a7082331f
#
_entry.id   3db46d8f52818aa2fa405f9a7082331f
#
_cell.length_a   1.000
_cell.length_b   1.000
_cell.length_c   1.000
_cell.angle_alpha   90.00
_cell.angle_beta   90.00
_cell.angle_gamma   90.00
#
_symmetry.space_group_name_H-M   'P 1'
#
loop_
_entity.id
_entity.type
_entity.pdbx_description
1 polymer ?
#
loop_
_entity_poly.entity_id
_entity_poly.type
_entity_poly.pdbx_seq_one_letter_code
_entity_poly.pdbx_strand_id
1 'polypeptide(L)'
;VRGNVDWSIIIDNSEIAEIVEQQFELDKIFSQRMYASDYQEYSFLPPTSIGGGGLQTSVISDISSEIITCPENCVTKIVQFINSAESEILLSQQTLDVDWSYGWGAENPIITALHNAAQNGVAVRLIINGAYLDDDDQEVVDLFNEVWNGTENLDASAIVMSEDDDVAKLHNKGIIVDQKSVLISSINMGSSAMNKNREMGIIIHSSQITQYYLDGWRADWNRLDNVTDSDQDT
;
A
#
# COMPACT_ATOMS: atom_id res chain seq x y z
N VAL A 1 2.02 -3.51 -24.08
CA VAL A 1 2.96 -2.85 -23.16
C VAL A 1 2.50 -3.19 -21.76
N ARG A 2 3.30 -3.98 -21.02
CA ARG A 2 3.03 -4.30 -19.63
C ARG A 2 3.13 -3.05 -18.77
N GLY A 3 2.22 -2.88 -17.82
CA GLY A 3 2.19 -1.75 -16.89
C GLY A 3 2.34 -2.18 -15.45
N ASN A 4 2.71 -1.25 -14.60
CA ASN A 4 2.59 -1.46 -13.14
C ASN A 4 1.14 -1.28 -12.72
N VAL A 5 0.74 -2.02 -11.69
CA VAL A 5 -0.50 -1.75 -10.96
C VAL A 5 -0.16 -0.76 -9.84
N ASP A 6 -0.67 0.47 -9.98
CA ASP A 6 -0.45 1.56 -9.02
C ASP A 6 -1.76 2.25 -8.65
N TRP A 7 -1.89 2.58 -7.37
CA TRP A 7 -2.95 3.47 -6.90
C TRP A 7 -2.44 4.90 -6.83
N SER A 8 -3.24 5.84 -7.30
CA SER A 8 -2.92 7.25 -7.24
C SER A 8 -4.17 8.09 -7.04
N ILE A 9 -3.99 9.30 -6.52
CA ILE A 9 -5.06 10.28 -6.32
C ILE A 9 -4.54 11.67 -6.61
N ILE A 10 -5.41 12.51 -7.18
CA ILE A 10 -5.19 13.95 -7.33
C ILE A 10 -6.24 14.65 -6.47
N ILE A 11 -5.80 15.52 -5.59
CA ILE A 11 -6.67 16.23 -4.64
C ILE A 11 -6.51 17.73 -4.87
N ASP A 12 -7.62 18.40 -5.16
CA ASP A 12 -7.68 19.86 -5.22
C ASP A 12 -8.24 20.38 -3.88
N ASN A 13 -7.32 20.61 -2.93
CA ASN A 13 -7.63 21.13 -1.60
C ASN A 13 -6.45 21.94 -1.06
N SER A 14 -6.70 23.23 -0.76
CA SER A 14 -5.65 24.14 -0.30
C SER A 14 -5.09 23.81 1.09
N GLU A 15 -5.89 23.26 2.00
CA GLU A 15 -5.44 22.89 3.34
C GLU A 15 -4.48 21.70 3.29
N ILE A 16 -4.80 20.69 2.46
CA ILE A 16 -3.91 19.54 2.21
C ILE A 16 -2.63 20.01 1.53
N ALA A 17 -2.72 20.90 0.53
CA ALA A 17 -1.56 21.45 -0.15
C ALA A 17 -0.64 22.21 0.82
N GLU A 18 -1.19 22.99 1.75
CA GLU A 18 -0.43 23.71 2.78
C GLU A 18 0.32 22.74 3.72
N ILE A 19 -0.29 21.65 4.13
CA ILE A 19 0.38 20.63 4.96
C ILE A 19 1.57 20.03 4.22
N VAL A 20 1.40 19.69 2.95
CA VAL A 20 2.49 19.15 2.12
C VAL A 20 3.60 20.18 1.91
N GLU A 21 3.25 21.44 1.68
CA GLU A 21 4.23 22.54 1.56
C GLU A 21 5.03 22.74 2.85
N GLN A 22 4.36 22.70 4.01
CA GLN A 22 5.05 22.80 5.31
C GLN A 22 6.06 21.65 5.48
N GLN A 23 5.71 20.43 5.13
CA GLN A 23 6.64 19.30 5.18
C GLN A 23 7.83 19.51 4.22
N PHE A 24 7.59 19.98 3.01
CA PHE A 24 8.64 20.30 2.05
C PHE A 24 9.61 21.38 2.57
N GLU A 25 9.09 22.43 3.20
CA GLU A 25 9.92 23.49 3.79
C GLU A 25 10.77 22.97 4.97
N LEU A 26 10.24 22.05 5.77
CA LEU A 26 11.03 21.38 6.82
C LEU A 26 12.16 20.55 6.21
N ASP A 27 11.88 19.77 5.17
CA ASP A 27 12.87 18.92 4.51
C ASP A 27 13.99 19.76 3.85
N LYS A 28 13.68 20.94 3.33
CA LYS A 28 14.67 21.88 2.78
C LYS A 28 15.75 22.27 3.78
N ILE A 29 15.44 22.36 5.07
CA ILE A 29 16.40 22.74 6.12
C ILE A 29 17.55 21.73 6.19
N PHE A 30 17.26 20.46 5.90
CA PHE A 30 18.23 19.38 5.94
C PHE A 30 18.80 19.00 4.57
N SER A 31 18.31 19.64 3.51
CA SER A 31 18.71 19.34 2.14
C SER A 31 19.98 20.11 1.76
N GLN A 32 20.86 19.44 1.02
CA GLN A 32 22.01 20.10 0.41
C GLN A 32 21.60 20.77 -0.90
N ARG A 33 21.98 22.05 -1.07
CA ARG A 33 21.75 22.76 -2.34
C ARG A 33 22.59 22.12 -3.45
N MET A 34 21.95 21.63 -4.49
CA MET A 34 22.59 21.20 -5.72
C MET A 34 22.79 22.40 -6.66
N TYR A 35 23.92 22.46 -7.35
CA TYR A 35 24.20 23.50 -8.35
C TYR A 35 23.68 23.03 -9.71
N ALA A 36 23.30 23.96 -10.58
CA ALA A 36 22.80 23.67 -11.92
C ALA A 36 23.77 22.82 -12.78
N SER A 37 25.09 22.91 -12.49
CA SER A 37 26.12 22.08 -13.13
C SER A 37 26.02 20.60 -12.78
N ASP A 38 25.30 20.23 -11.71
CA ASP A 38 25.14 18.87 -11.22
C ASP A 38 23.91 18.17 -11.84
N TYR A 39 23.12 18.92 -12.61
CA TYR A 39 21.94 18.41 -13.31
C TYR A 39 22.29 18.12 -14.79
N GLN A 40 22.03 16.89 -15.23
CA GLN A 40 21.67 16.68 -16.62
C GLN A 40 20.23 17.19 -16.82
N GLU A 41 20.04 18.09 -17.79
CA GLU A 41 18.70 18.49 -18.20
C GLU A 41 17.97 17.24 -18.78
N TYR A 42 17.15 16.61 -17.96
CA TYR A 42 16.17 15.68 -18.47
C TYR A 42 15.00 16.50 -19.00
N SER A 43 14.82 16.51 -20.32
CA SER A 43 13.59 17.01 -20.90
C SER A 43 12.43 16.12 -20.42
N PHE A 44 11.63 16.63 -19.50
CA PHE A 44 10.39 16.00 -19.09
C PHE A 44 9.45 16.07 -20.30
N LEU A 45 9.39 14.99 -21.08
CA LEU A 45 8.30 14.83 -22.02
C LEU A 45 7.10 14.36 -21.20
N PRO A 46 6.00 15.12 -21.18
CA PRO A 46 4.79 14.64 -20.53
C PRO A 46 4.42 13.31 -21.17
N PRO A 47 3.94 12.33 -20.40
CA PRO A 47 3.55 11.04 -20.93
C PRO A 47 2.54 11.26 -22.06
N THR A 48 2.85 10.75 -23.26
CA THR A 48 2.01 10.90 -24.45
C THR A 48 0.74 10.05 -24.41
N SER A 49 0.63 9.17 -23.41
CA SER A 49 -0.59 8.44 -23.09
C SER A 49 -0.58 8.05 -21.62
N ILE A 50 -1.65 8.39 -20.93
CA ILE A 50 -1.98 7.73 -19.66
C ILE A 50 -2.58 6.38 -20.08
N GLY A 51 -1.84 5.28 -19.84
CA GLY A 51 -2.30 3.95 -20.22
C GLY A 51 -3.59 3.58 -19.49
N GLY A 52 -4.58 3.20 -20.26
CA GLY A 52 -5.58 2.19 -20.00
C GLY A 52 -6.74 2.49 -19.06
N GLY A 53 -6.73 3.39 -18.16
CA GLY A 53 -7.91 3.71 -17.34
C GLY A 53 -8.07 5.22 -17.25
N GLY A 54 -9.08 5.76 -17.87
CA GLY A 54 -9.35 7.20 -17.77
C GLY A 54 -9.46 7.61 -16.30
N LEU A 55 -8.74 8.67 -15.90
CA LEU A 55 -8.93 9.28 -14.59
C LEU A 55 -10.42 9.60 -14.40
N GLN A 56 -11.05 8.95 -13.44
CA GLN A 56 -12.41 9.34 -13.06
C GLN A 56 -12.30 10.54 -12.13
N THR A 57 -12.80 11.68 -12.58
CA THR A 57 -12.91 12.86 -11.75
C THR A 57 -14.29 12.90 -11.12
N SER A 58 -14.34 13.05 -9.80
CA SER A 58 -15.58 13.37 -9.08
C SER A 58 -15.30 14.51 -8.12
N VAL A 59 -16.27 15.38 -7.95
CA VAL A 59 -16.23 16.40 -6.90
C VAL A 59 -16.96 15.84 -5.70
N ILE A 60 -16.22 15.59 -4.64
CA ILE A 60 -16.74 15.08 -3.36
C ILE A 60 -16.41 16.12 -2.31
N SER A 61 -17.40 16.66 -1.61
CA SER A 61 -17.23 17.60 -0.51
C SER A 61 -17.27 16.88 0.84
N ASP A 62 -16.80 17.57 1.87
CA ASP A 62 -16.88 17.13 3.28
C ASP A 62 -16.17 15.80 3.58
N ILE A 63 -14.99 15.60 2.99
CA ILE A 63 -14.16 14.40 3.20
C ILE A 63 -13.23 14.62 4.40
N SER A 64 -13.27 13.69 5.34
CA SER A 64 -12.22 13.59 6.35
C SER A 64 -11.01 12.88 5.77
N SER A 65 -9.83 13.46 5.94
CA SER A 65 -8.57 12.86 5.50
C SER A 65 -7.43 13.17 6.44
N GLU A 66 -6.41 12.30 6.45
CA GLU A 66 -5.21 12.44 7.25
C GLU A 66 -3.98 12.26 6.36
N ILE A 67 -3.09 13.25 6.35
CA ILE A 67 -1.76 13.11 5.73
C ILE A 67 -0.85 12.35 6.69
N ILE A 68 -0.13 11.40 6.14
CA ILE A 68 0.90 10.65 6.86
C ILE A 68 2.25 10.84 6.20
N THR A 69 3.30 10.97 7.01
CA THR A 69 4.68 11.13 6.55
C THR A 69 5.61 10.21 7.32
N CYS A 70 6.56 9.61 6.61
CA CYS A 70 7.63 8.85 7.23
C CYS A 70 8.92 9.71 7.25
N PRO A 71 9.71 9.56 8.30
CA PRO A 71 9.55 8.66 9.46
C PRO A 71 8.69 9.24 10.61
N GLU A 72 8.08 10.42 10.46
CA GLU A 72 7.50 11.21 11.57
C GLU A 72 6.32 10.52 12.25
N ASN A 73 5.33 10.05 11.46
CA ASN A 73 4.08 9.55 12.04
C ASN A 73 3.50 8.30 11.34
N CYS A 74 4.09 7.84 10.24
CA CYS A 74 3.48 6.80 9.40
C CYS A 74 3.23 5.49 10.15
N VAL A 75 4.17 5.00 10.95
CA VAL A 75 3.99 3.77 11.74
C VAL A 75 2.78 3.90 12.66
N THR A 76 2.75 4.96 13.46
CA THR A 76 1.66 5.19 14.42
C THR A 76 0.31 5.31 13.73
N LYS A 77 0.24 6.09 12.64
CA LYS A 77 -0.99 6.33 11.91
C LYS A 77 -1.51 5.09 11.18
N ILE A 78 -0.62 4.30 10.56
CA ILE A 78 -1.01 3.06 9.88
C ILE A 78 -1.48 2.01 10.90
N VAL A 79 -0.78 1.86 12.03
CA VAL A 79 -1.23 0.98 13.12
C VAL A 79 -2.59 1.41 13.66
N GLN A 80 -2.82 2.70 13.88
CA GLN A 80 -4.14 3.22 14.29
C GLN A 80 -5.22 2.92 13.24
N PHE A 81 -4.89 3.08 11.96
CA PHE A 81 -5.81 2.81 10.87
C PHE A 81 -6.18 1.31 10.78
N ILE A 82 -5.21 0.41 10.90
CA ILE A 82 -5.45 -1.04 10.97
C ILE A 82 -6.32 -1.38 12.20
N ASN A 83 -5.98 -0.83 13.38
CA ASN A 83 -6.72 -1.08 14.62
C ASN A 83 -8.15 -0.51 14.62
N SER A 84 -8.49 0.36 13.67
CA SER A 84 -9.86 0.87 13.52
C SER A 84 -10.80 -0.08 12.78
N ALA A 85 -10.29 -1.18 12.23
CA ALA A 85 -11.07 -2.14 11.48
C ALA A 85 -12.03 -2.91 12.39
N GLU A 86 -13.27 -3.08 11.92
CA GLU A 86 -14.35 -3.81 12.59
C GLU A 86 -14.70 -5.12 11.86
N SER A 87 -14.44 -5.20 10.55
CA SER A 87 -14.88 -6.34 9.72
C SER A 87 -13.85 -6.84 8.73
N GLU A 88 -13.16 -5.96 8.00
CA GLU A 88 -12.17 -6.39 7.00
C GLU A 88 -11.05 -5.39 6.79
N ILE A 89 -9.87 -5.94 6.47
CA ILE A 89 -8.68 -5.19 6.03
C ILE A 89 -8.21 -5.83 4.72
N LEU A 90 -8.13 -5.01 3.66
CA LEU A 90 -7.64 -5.43 2.36
C LEU A 90 -6.36 -4.66 2.03
N LEU A 91 -5.27 -5.40 1.83
CA LEU A 91 -3.97 -4.81 1.53
C LEU A 91 -3.59 -5.09 0.07
N SER A 92 -2.95 -4.11 -0.54
CA SER A 92 -2.25 -4.25 -1.82
C SER A 92 -0.88 -3.65 -1.65
N GLN A 93 0.17 -4.50 -1.59
CA GLN A 93 1.51 -4.08 -1.18
C GLN A 93 2.59 -4.57 -2.14
N GLN A 94 3.53 -3.68 -2.44
CA GLN A 94 4.73 -4.08 -3.17
C GLN A 94 5.62 -4.95 -2.27
N THR A 95 5.85 -4.54 -1.02
CA THR A 95 6.61 -5.30 -0.02
C THR A 95 6.00 -5.13 1.36
N LEU A 96 6.08 -6.19 2.16
CA LEU A 96 5.67 -6.21 3.56
C LEU A 96 6.62 -7.16 4.30
N ASP A 97 7.51 -6.62 5.14
CA ASP A 97 8.46 -7.44 5.90
C ASP A 97 7.75 -8.08 7.11
N VAL A 98 8.02 -9.35 7.41
CA VAL A 98 7.51 -10.01 8.61
C VAL A 98 8.11 -9.38 9.86
N ASP A 99 9.42 -9.12 9.84
CA ASP A 99 10.12 -8.44 10.92
C ASP A 99 10.96 -7.25 10.42
N TRP A 100 11.36 -6.36 11.33
CA TRP A 100 12.19 -5.20 11.01
C TRP A 100 13.63 -5.33 11.44
N SER A 101 14.03 -6.47 11.89
CA SER A 101 15.40 -6.68 12.33
C SER A 101 16.15 -7.56 11.35
N TYR A 102 17.14 -7.04 10.73
CA TYR A 102 18.17 -7.84 10.07
C TYR A 102 18.79 -8.88 11.04
N GLY A 103 17.97 -9.88 11.45
CA GLY A 103 18.37 -10.98 12.32
C GLY A 103 18.34 -10.73 13.84
N TRP A 104 17.71 -9.69 14.35
CA TRP A 104 17.65 -9.37 15.80
C TRP A 104 16.24 -9.40 16.41
N GLY A 105 15.21 -9.84 15.66
CA GLY A 105 13.87 -10.13 16.19
C GLY A 105 13.07 -8.90 16.63
N ALA A 106 13.18 -7.75 15.95
CA ALA A 106 12.26 -6.66 16.18
C ALA A 106 10.97 -6.89 15.38
N GLU A 107 9.86 -7.08 16.06
CA GLU A 107 8.56 -7.27 15.44
C GLU A 107 8.20 -6.09 14.53
N ASN A 108 7.65 -6.40 13.36
CA ASN A 108 7.02 -5.38 12.53
C ASN A 108 5.67 -4.98 13.16
N PRO A 109 5.50 -3.72 13.62
CA PRO A 109 4.27 -3.30 14.29
C PRO A 109 3.04 -3.36 13.38
N ILE A 110 3.23 -3.37 12.05
CA ILE A 110 2.13 -3.54 11.09
C ILE A 110 1.64 -4.99 11.12
N ILE A 111 2.55 -5.97 11.08
CA ILE A 111 2.23 -7.40 11.21
C ILE A 111 1.52 -7.65 12.55
N THR A 112 2.05 -7.10 13.65
CA THR A 112 1.42 -7.21 14.96
C THR A 112 0.00 -6.64 14.98
N ALA A 113 -0.23 -5.49 14.35
CA ALA A 113 -1.56 -4.88 14.27
C ALA A 113 -2.53 -5.72 13.43
N LEU A 114 -2.08 -6.25 12.27
CA LEU A 114 -2.88 -7.12 11.41
C LEU A 114 -3.25 -8.43 12.12
N HIS A 115 -2.30 -9.06 12.83
CA HIS A 115 -2.54 -10.25 13.62
C HIS A 115 -3.58 -10.01 14.71
N ASN A 116 -3.44 -8.92 15.46
CA ASN A 116 -4.40 -8.54 16.49
C ASN A 116 -5.81 -8.29 15.92
N ALA A 117 -5.91 -7.66 14.75
CA ALA A 117 -7.18 -7.46 14.06
C ALA A 117 -7.81 -8.82 13.68
N ALA A 118 -7.04 -9.74 13.09
CA ALA A 118 -7.50 -11.08 12.74
C ALA A 118 -7.94 -11.88 13.98
N GLN A 119 -7.21 -11.81 15.10
CA GLN A 119 -7.61 -12.42 16.37
C GLN A 119 -8.93 -11.86 16.92
N ASN A 120 -9.27 -10.62 16.61
CA ASN A 120 -10.54 -9.98 16.96
C ASN A 120 -11.66 -10.27 15.94
N GLY A 121 -11.43 -11.15 14.97
CA GLY A 121 -12.43 -11.59 13.99
C GLY A 121 -12.53 -10.70 12.75
N VAL A 122 -11.55 -9.83 12.52
CA VAL A 122 -11.46 -9.03 11.28
C VAL A 122 -10.86 -9.91 10.17
N ALA A 123 -11.51 -9.97 9.01
CA ALA A 123 -10.97 -10.64 7.83
C ALA A 123 -9.77 -9.86 7.26
N VAL A 124 -8.63 -10.52 7.04
CA VAL A 124 -7.42 -9.87 6.51
C VAL A 124 -7.00 -10.50 5.19
N ARG A 125 -6.90 -9.70 4.14
CA ARG A 125 -6.53 -10.15 2.79
C ARG A 125 -5.37 -9.33 2.26
N LEU A 126 -4.37 -10.00 1.69
CA LEU A 126 -3.18 -9.39 1.13
C LEU A 126 -2.97 -9.80 -0.33
N ILE A 127 -2.82 -8.82 -1.22
CA ILE A 127 -2.19 -9.03 -2.52
C ILE A 127 -0.77 -8.49 -2.41
N ILE A 128 0.24 -9.34 -2.62
CA ILE A 128 1.64 -8.96 -2.58
C ILE A 128 2.29 -9.11 -3.95
N ASN A 129 3.30 -8.27 -4.24
CA ASN A 129 4.02 -8.32 -5.51
C ASN A 129 4.86 -9.59 -5.64
N GLY A 130 4.78 -10.26 -6.77
CA GLY A 130 5.56 -11.44 -7.10
C GLY A 130 6.66 -11.24 -8.14
N ALA A 131 6.76 -10.03 -8.73
CA ALA A 131 7.76 -9.78 -9.80
C ALA A 131 9.23 -9.90 -9.31
N TYR A 132 9.45 -9.72 -8.01
CA TYR A 132 10.76 -9.85 -7.36
C TYR A 132 10.59 -10.56 -6.02
N LEU A 133 9.74 -11.61 -6.01
CA LEU A 133 9.47 -12.39 -4.81
C LEU A 133 10.80 -12.92 -4.27
N ASP A 134 11.19 -12.47 -3.11
CA ASP A 134 12.33 -12.97 -2.35
C ASP A 134 11.87 -13.83 -1.16
N ASP A 135 12.83 -14.32 -0.38
CA ASP A 135 12.53 -15.17 0.75
C ASP A 135 11.66 -14.46 1.82
N ASP A 136 11.84 -13.13 1.98
CA ASP A 136 11.09 -12.33 2.96
C ASP A 136 9.63 -12.15 2.53
N ASP A 137 9.37 -11.91 1.24
CA ASP A 137 8.01 -11.82 0.69
C ASP A 137 7.27 -13.17 0.77
N GLN A 138 7.97 -14.29 0.54
CA GLN A 138 7.38 -15.63 0.70
C GLN A 138 7.04 -15.92 2.15
N GLU A 139 7.88 -15.49 3.11
CA GLU A 139 7.61 -15.64 4.54
C GLU A 139 6.29 -14.97 4.97
N VAL A 140 5.96 -13.82 4.39
CA VAL A 140 4.67 -13.15 4.64
C VAL A 140 3.50 -13.97 4.11
N VAL A 141 3.62 -14.54 2.91
CA VAL A 141 2.57 -15.39 2.32
C VAL A 141 2.33 -16.62 3.19
N ASP A 142 3.40 -17.29 3.62
CA ASP A 142 3.34 -18.46 4.49
C ASP A 142 2.74 -18.09 5.87
N LEU A 143 3.11 -16.93 6.43
CA LEU A 143 2.54 -16.43 7.68
C LEU A 143 1.02 -16.30 7.60
N PHE A 144 0.49 -15.69 6.55
CA PHE A 144 -0.96 -15.50 6.38
C PHE A 144 -1.68 -16.81 6.13
N ASN A 145 -1.17 -17.65 5.22
CA ASN A 145 -1.88 -18.82 4.73
C ASN A 145 -1.68 -20.04 5.63
N GLU A 146 -0.45 -20.31 6.09
CA GLU A 146 -0.13 -21.52 6.83
C GLU A 146 -0.22 -21.32 8.34
N VAL A 147 0.25 -20.17 8.86
CA VAL A 147 0.25 -19.92 10.31
C VAL A 147 -1.10 -19.38 10.75
N TRP A 148 -1.49 -18.20 10.26
CA TRP A 148 -2.71 -17.55 10.74
C TRP A 148 -3.97 -18.33 10.31
N ASN A 149 -4.14 -18.59 9.03
CA ASN A 149 -5.30 -19.34 8.55
C ASN A 149 -5.21 -20.85 8.91
N GLY A 150 -4.10 -21.48 8.58
CA GLY A 150 -3.95 -22.93 8.72
C GLY A 150 -3.80 -23.41 10.17
N THR A 151 -2.98 -22.74 10.99
CA THR A 151 -2.65 -23.18 12.35
C THR A 151 -3.49 -22.49 13.42
N GLU A 152 -3.67 -21.16 13.31
CA GLU A 152 -4.39 -20.36 14.31
C GLU A 152 -5.89 -20.23 13.99
N ASN A 153 -6.34 -20.69 12.81
CA ASN A 153 -7.73 -20.60 12.31
C ASN A 153 -8.25 -19.14 12.26
N LEU A 154 -7.37 -18.19 11.92
CA LEU A 154 -7.74 -16.81 11.72
C LEU A 154 -8.24 -16.63 10.27
N ASP A 155 -9.16 -15.69 10.06
CA ASP A 155 -9.64 -15.35 8.71
C ASP A 155 -8.64 -14.44 8.00
N ALA A 156 -7.50 -15.03 7.57
CA ALA A 156 -6.41 -14.34 6.89
C ALA A 156 -5.97 -15.11 5.65
N SER A 157 -5.66 -14.41 4.57
CA SER A 157 -5.04 -15.03 3.39
C SER A 157 -4.24 -14.02 2.56
N ALA A 158 -3.21 -14.52 1.87
CA ALA A 158 -2.37 -13.76 0.97
C ALA A 158 -2.30 -14.43 -0.40
N ILE A 159 -2.29 -13.61 -1.46
CA ILE A 159 -2.11 -14.04 -2.85
C ILE A 159 -0.96 -13.26 -3.46
N VAL A 160 -0.13 -13.95 -4.25
CA VAL A 160 0.99 -13.37 -4.97
C VAL A 160 0.53 -12.92 -6.36
N MET A 161 0.75 -11.64 -6.68
CA MET A 161 0.56 -11.11 -8.03
C MET A 161 1.86 -11.26 -8.82
N SER A 162 1.98 -12.36 -9.55
CA SER A 162 3.11 -12.61 -10.45
C SER A 162 3.05 -11.77 -11.72
N GLU A 163 4.21 -11.58 -12.34
CA GLU A 163 4.32 -10.97 -13.67
C GLU A 163 3.56 -11.83 -14.71
N ASP A 164 2.73 -11.18 -15.51
CA ASP A 164 1.99 -11.80 -16.61
C ASP A 164 2.04 -10.92 -17.87
N ASP A 165 1.24 -11.25 -18.90
CA ASP A 165 1.22 -10.50 -20.18
C ASP A 165 0.69 -9.06 -20.03
N ASP A 166 -0.13 -8.79 -19.01
CA ASP A 166 -0.77 -7.50 -18.79
C ASP A 166 -0.10 -6.69 -17.67
N VAL A 167 0.47 -7.36 -16.66
CA VAL A 167 1.04 -6.76 -15.46
C VAL A 167 2.55 -7.01 -15.38
N ALA A 168 3.33 -5.93 -15.28
CA ALA A 168 4.77 -6.02 -15.04
C ALA A 168 5.08 -6.26 -13.56
N LYS A 169 4.39 -5.55 -12.67
CA LYS A 169 4.49 -5.71 -11.21
C LYS A 169 3.34 -5.01 -10.49
N LEU A 170 3.05 -5.50 -9.31
CA LEU A 170 2.27 -4.77 -8.32
C LEU A 170 3.15 -3.71 -7.64
N HIS A 171 2.78 -2.44 -7.75
CA HIS A 171 3.54 -1.37 -7.15
C HIS A 171 2.70 -0.55 -6.15
N ASN A 172 1.51 -1.01 -5.85
CA ASN A 172 0.62 -0.40 -4.85
C ASN A 172 1.23 -0.42 -3.44
N LYS A 173 0.89 0.58 -2.64
CA LYS A 173 1.12 0.63 -1.20
C LYS A 173 -0.16 1.18 -0.57
N GLY A 174 -1.17 0.32 -0.51
CA GLY A 174 -2.49 0.72 -0.08
C GLY A 174 -3.15 -0.26 0.90
N ILE A 175 -4.06 0.28 1.70
CA ILE A 175 -4.90 -0.47 2.63
C ILE A 175 -6.33 0.04 2.52
N ILE A 176 -7.30 -0.86 2.47
CA ILE A 176 -8.72 -0.56 2.59
C ILE A 176 -9.22 -1.13 3.92
N VAL A 177 -9.97 -0.33 4.68
CA VAL A 177 -10.58 -0.74 5.94
C VAL A 177 -12.10 -0.61 5.83
N ASP A 178 -12.80 -1.72 6.13
CA ASP A 178 -14.26 -1.83 6.24
C ASP A 178 -15.05 -1.28 5.04
N GLN A 179 -14.45 -1.22 3.85
CA GLN A 179 -15.04 -0.57 2.65
C GLN A 179 -15.41 0.91 2.86
N LYS A 180 -14.91 1.52 3.92
CA LYS A 180 -15.24 2.90 4.33
C LYS A 180 -14.08 3.87 4.17
N SER A 181 -12.86 3.35 4.31
CA SER A 181 -11.65 4.18 4.33
C SER A 181 -10.52 3.53 3.54
N VAL A 182 -9.68 4.36 2.92
CA VAL A 182 -8.55 3.89 2.12
C VAL A 182 -7.29 4.69 2.43
N LEU A 183 -6.17 3.99 2.60
CA LEU A 183 -4.82 4.55 2.56
C LEU A 183 -4.26 4.41 1.15
N ILE A 184 -3.76 5.51 0.61
CA ILE A 184 -3.02 5.57 -0.66
C ILE A 184 -1.67 6.19 -0.35
N SER A 185 -0.56 5.49 -0.63
CA SER A 185 0.76 5.94 -0.19
C SER A 185 1.91 5.52 -1.11
N SER A 186 3.09 6.09 -0.87
CA SER A 186 4.36 5.59 -1.40
C SER A 186 5.05 4.58 -0.47
N ILE A 187 4.48 4.31 0.71
CA ILE A 187 5.11 3.66 1.85
C ILE A 187 5.11 2.14 1.69
N ASN A 188 6.24 1.55 1.36
CA ASN A 188 6.45 0.13 1.54
C ASN A 188 6.45 -0.22 3.05
N MET A 189 5.92 -1.39 3.42
CA MET A 189 5.76 -1.77 4.83
C MET A 189 6.99 -2.49 5.39
N GLY A 190 8.17 -1.98 5.02
CA GLY A 190 9.46 -2.42 5.51
C GLY A 190 10.14 -1.36 6.38
N SER A 191 11.12 -1.81 7.17
CA SER A 191 11.85 -0.98 8.14
C SER A 191 12.46 0.29 7.53
N SER A 192 13.06 0.19 6.35
CA SER A 192 13.72 1.33 5.70
C SER A 192 12.74 2.39 5.25
N ALA A 193 11.64 2.00 4.62
CA ALA A 193 10.60 2.92 4.15
C ALA A 193 9.94 3.66 5.32
N MET A 194 9.63 2.94 6.40
CA MET A 194 8.87 3.52 7.50
C MET A 194 9.72 4.31 8.51
N ASN A 195 11.03 4.01 8.63
CA ASN A 195 11.87 4.61 9.67
C ASN A 195 13.00 5.51 9.14
N LYS A 196 13.30 5.48 7.83
CA LYS A 196 14.46 6.19 7.27
C LYS A 196 14.15 7.02 6.03
N ASN A 197 13.25 6.53 5.17
CA ASN A 197 12.92 7.21 3.92
C ASN A 197 11.95 8.37 4.16
N ARG A 198 11.99 9.35 3.26
CA ARG A 198 10.91 10.31 3.11
C ARG A 198 9.82 9.68 2.24
N GLU A 199 8.76 9.25 2.88
CA GLU A 199 7.56 8.69 2.24
C GLU A 199 6.33 9.49 2.66
N MET A 200 5.28 9.40 1.85
CA MET A 200 4.03 10.11 2.12
C MET A 200 2.82 9.25 1.75
N GLY A 201 1.74 9.44 2.48
CA GLY A 201 0.45 8.84 2.18
C GLY A 201 -0.70 9.71 2.67
N ILE A 202 -1.90 9.34 2.24
CA ILE A 202 -3.15 9.94 2.70
C ILE A 202 -4.14 8.83 3.06
N ILE A 203 -4.73 8.93 4.24
CA ILE A 203 -5.90 8.14 4.63
C ILE A 203 -7.14 8.98 4.32
N ILE A 204 -8.09 8.41 3.61
CA ILE A 204 -9.33 9.07 3.22
C ILE A 204 -10.50 8.30 3.79
N HIS A 205 -11.35 8.99 4.56
CA HIS A 205 -12.57 8.43 5.14
C HIS A 205 -13.77 8.81 4.26
N SER A 206 -13.99 8.04 3.21
CA SER A 206 -15.11 8.21 2.27
C SER A 206 -15.40 6.89 1.58
N SER A 207 -16.55 6.30 1.86
CA SER A 207 -16.97 5.04 1.20
C SER A 207 -17.06 5.19 -0.32
N GLN A 208 -17.41 6.37 -0.83
CA GLN A 208 -17.48 6.61 -2.27
C GLN A 208 -16.10 6.57 -2.93
N ILE A 209 -15.07 7.17 -2.31
CA ILE A 209 -13.69 7.11 -2.81
C ILE A 209 -13.14 5.71 -2.62
N THR A 210 -13.37 5.12 -1.44
CA THR A 210 -12.91 3.76 -1.12
C THR A 210 -13.45 2.74 -2.11
N GLN A 211 -14.71 2.87 -2.54
CA GLN A 211 -15.32 1.96 -3.51
C GLN A 211 -14.56 1.87 -4.84
N TYR A 212 -13.99 2.98 -5.31
CA TYR A 212 -13.18 2.97 -6.53
C TYR A 212 -11.96 2.06 -6.41
N TYR A 213 -11.24 2.16 -5.28
CA TYR A 213 -10.06 1.30 -5.03
C TYR A 213 -10.45 -0.13 -4.70
N LEU A 214 -11.57 -0.33 -4.02
CA LEU A 214 -12.14 -1.63 -3.69
C LEU A 214 -12.52 -2.42 -4.95
N ASP A 215 -13.12 -1.78 -5.92
CA ASP A 215 -13.48 -2.42 -7.21
C ASP A 215 -12.23 -2.91 -7.94
N GLY A 216 -11.17 -2.12 -7.97
CA GLY A 216 -9.87 -2.52 -8.53
C GLY A 216 -9.23 -3.67 -7.74
N TRP A 217 -9.19 -3.54 -6.41
CA TRP A 217 -8.64 -4.57 -5.54
C TRP A 217 -9.37 -5.92 -5.70
N ARG A 218 -10.71 -5.89 -5.75
CA ARG A 218 -11.53 -7.10 -5.94
C ARG A 218 -11.34 -7.73 -7.32
N ALA A 219 -11.17 -6.92 -8.35
CA ALA A 219 -10.89 -7.41 -9.69
C ALA A 219 -9.54 -8.15 -9.73
N ASP A 220 -8.50 -7.60 -9.10
CA ASP A 220 -7.20 -8.24 -8.98
C ASP A 220 -7.27 -9.52 -8.15
N TRP A 221 -7.93 -9.48 -6.99
CA TRP A 221 -8.11 -10.66 -6.12
C TRP A 221 -8.79 -11.80 -6.87
N ASN A 222 -9.95 -11.54 -7.47
CA ASN A 222 -10.73 -12.56 -8.16
C ASN A 222 -9.99 -13.14 -9.39
N ARG A 223 -9.18 -12.33 -10.07
CA ARG A 223 -8.35 -12.79 -11.19
C ARG A 223 -7.29 -13.78 -10.71
N LEU A 224 -6.64 -13.50 -9.60
CA LEU A 224 -5.56 -14.30 -9.04
C LEU A 224 -6.07 -15.59 -8.38
N ASP A 225 -7.16 -15.51 -7.64
CA ASP A 225 -7.79 -16.65 -6.93
C ASP A 225 -8.24 -17.73 -7.93
N ASN A 226 -8.82 -17.35 -9.06
CA ASN A 226 -9.24 -18.29 -10.10
C ASN A 226 -8.07 -19.01 -10.81
N VAL A 227 -6.85 -18.45 -10.80
CA VAL A 227 -5.67 -19.11 -11.36
C VAL A 227 -5.15 -20.19 -10.43
N THR A 228 -5.16 -19.96 -9.13
CA THR A 228 -4.71 -20.94 -8.13
C THR A 228 -5.60 -22.19 -8.07
N ASP A 229 -6.91 -22.06 -8.27
CA ASP A 229 -7.84 -23.18 -8.32
C ASP A 229 -7.66 -24.07 -9.59
N SER A 230 -7.28 -23.48 -10.72
CA SER A 230 -7.12 -24.22 -11.96
C SER A 230 -5.86 -25.11 -12.00
N ASP A 231 -4.84 -24.78 -11.21
CA ASP A 231 -3.58 -25.53 -11.17
C ASP A 231 -3.59 -26.71 -10.18
N GLN A 232 -4.64 -26.83 -9.35
CA GLN A 232 -4.83 -27.98 -8.44
C GLN A 232 -5.57 -29.17 -9.08
N ASP A 233 -6.16 -28.99 -10.26
CA ASP A 233 -6.93 -30.02 -10.98
C ASP A 233 -6.13 -30.75 -12.09
N THR A 234 -4.80 -30.56 -12.19
CA THR A 234 -3.91 -31.26 -13.14
C THR A 234 -2.86 -32.09 -12.43
#